data_0fa14a87f1ca2249867e484ff487b53d
#
_entry.id   0fa14a87f1ca2249867e484ff487b53d
#
_cell.length_a   1.000
_cell.length_b   1.000
_cell.length_c   1.000
_cell.angle_alpha   90.00
_cell.angle_beta   90.00
_cell.angle_gamma   90.00
#
_symmetry.space_group_name_H-M   'P 1'
#
loop_
_entity.id
_entity.type
_entity.pdbx_description
1 polymer ?
#
loop_
_entity_poly.entity_id
_entity_poly.type
_entity_poly.pdbx_seq_one_letter_code
_entity_poly.pdbx_strand_id
1 'polypeptide(L)'
;MVKKIYYGYVVAAVAIILQVIMWGTFNTYGVFFIPLHDEFGWSRAAISGARSLTLITWGFMSIPLGNLNDRFGPRIIMVICGCFFGVGYFLISQTNYIWQLYLFHGIIVGIGVSASDVILLSTVARWFIKKRGMMTGIVKAGAGLGMFIMPLIANGLIFSYSWRTSYIIFASLGFIFVVSFAQLLRRDPSQLQQTPDSEKEVTSVDLRAAESGLTFHNAIRTRQLWIVCILFLTNWFCINVVMVHIAPHAIDIGISSTKAAGVLSAIGGISIVGRILIGTMNDRIGCKRSIIICSIGFVISFLLLPFAKNFWMLLVFAMIYGISHGGFATTMSPLVGELFGLRSHGTILGLIIFFSTIGGATSPIFAGYMFDTSGSYQLVFLSCIAMAIIGLILSVTIKPVMSIKS
;
A
#
# COMPACT_ATOMS: atom_id res chain seq x y z
N MET A 1 -20.69 -23.17 -27.28
CA MET A 1 -20.12 -21.80 -27.20
C MET A 1 -19.22 -21.71 -26.00
N VAL A 2 -17.92 -21.61 -26.19
CA VAL A 2 -16.98 -21.37 -25.08
C VAL A 2 -17.27 -19.97 -24.53
N LYS A 3 -17.73 -19.85 -23.26
CA LYS A 3 -17.91 -18.57 -22.62
C LYS A 3 -16.54 -17.85 -22.64
N LYS A 4 -16.40 -16.80 -23.45
CA LYS A 4 -15.21 -15.97 -23.43
C LYS A 4 -15.01 -15.45 -22.00
N ILE A 5 -13.90 -15.84 -21.37
CA ILE A 5 -13.54 -15.35 -20.03
C ILE A 5 -13.44 -13.83 -20.10
N TYR A 6 -14.10 -13.14 -19.16
CA TYR A 6 -13.97 -11.69 -19.02
C TYR A 6 -12.51 -11.32 -18.72
N TYR A 7 -11.91 -10.52 -19.60
CA TYR A 7 -10.49 -10.22 -19.50
C TYR A 7 -10.12 -9.41 -18.23
N GLY A 8 -11.08 -8.76 -17.60
CA GLY A 8 -10.92 -8.10 -16.31
C GLY A 8 -10.36 -9.03 -15.22
N TYR A 9 -10.74 -10.33 -15.24
CA TYR A 9 -10.17 -11.31 -14.30
C TYR A 9 -8.70 -11.62 -14.59
N VAL A 10 -8.29 -11.57 -15.86
CA VAL A 10 -6.86 -11.71 -16.24
C VAL A 10 -6.08 -10.50 -15.71
N VAL A 11 -6.61 -9.28 -15.91
CA VAL A 11 -6.00 -8.05 -15.37
C VAL A 11 -5.87 -8.12 -13.85
N ALA A 12 -6.91 -8.59 -13.16
CA ALA A 12 -6.89 -8.74 -11.70
C ALA A 12 -5.86 -9.79 -11.24
N ALA A 13 -5.79 -10.95 -11.89
CA ALA A 13 -4.81 -12.01 -11.59
C ALA A 13 -3.38 -11.50 -11.79
N VAL A 14 -3.12 -10.81 -12.90
CA VAL A 14 -1.83 -10.15 -13.16
C VAL A 14 -1.51 -9.13 -12.09
N ALA A 15 -2.48 -8.29 -11.71
CA ALA A 15 -2.28 -7.30 -10.65
C ALA A 15 -1.95 -7.96 -9.29
N ILE A 16 -2.57 -9.10 -8.94
CA ILE A 16 -2.24 -9.87 -7.73
C ILE A 16 -0.79 -10.34 -7.78
N ILE A 17 -0.37 -10.97 -8.89
CA ILE A 17 1.00 -11.48 -9.05
C ILE A 17 2.01 -10.35 -8.91
N LEU A 18 1.78 -9.22 -9.58
CA LEU A 18 2.64 -8.06 -9.51
C LEU A 18 2.69 -7.45 -8.10
N GLN A 19 1.57 -7.41 -7.38
CA GLN A 19 1.52 -6.99 -5.97
C GLN A 19 2.32 -7.94 -5.06
N VAL A 20 2.20 -9.27 -5.25
CA VAL A 20 2.99 -10.26 -4.49
C VAL A 20 4.47 -10.00 -4.69
N ILE A 21 4.93 -9.85 -5.93
CA ILE A 21 6.35 -9.69 -6.26
C ILE A 21 6.87 -8.35 -5.77
N MET A 22 6.25 -7.24 -6.18
CA MET A 22 6.79 -5.91 -5.92
C MET A 22 6.70 -5.52 -4.44
N TRP A 23 5.54 -5.69 -3.80
CA TRP A 23 5.37 -5.42 -2.38
C TRP A 23 6.09 -6.43 -1.51
N GLY A 24 6.08 -7.70 -1.91
CA GLY A 24 6.79 -8.75 -1.20
C GLY A 24 8.29 -8.46 -1.15
N THR A 25 8.92 -8.28 -2.31
CA THR A 25 10.36 -7.99 -2.41
C THR A 25 10.72 -6.69 -1.71
N PHE A 26 9.90 -5.63 -1.86
CA PHE A 26 10.12 -4.36 -1.16
C PHE A 26 10.14 -4.52 0.37
N ASN A 27 9.32 -5.42 0.93
CA ASN A 27 9.27 -5.66 2.38
C ASN A 27 10.32 -6.66 2.89
N THR A 28 11.14 -7.27 2.02
CA THR A 28 12.28 -8.08 2.46
C THR A 28 13.44 -7.25 3.02
N TYR A 29 13.43 -5.93 2.84
CA TYR A 29 14.54 -5.05 3.25
C TYR A 29 15.02 -5.29 4.68
N GLY A 30 14.11 -5.52 5.61
CA GLY A 30 14.45 -5.83 7.00
C GLY A 30 15.28 -7.09 7.20
N VAL A 31 15.13 -8.09 6.32
CA VAL A 31 15.91 -9.35 6.37
C VAL A 31 17.35 -9.12 5.94
N PHE A 32 17.58 -8.18 5.02
CA PHE A 32 18.92 -7.81 4.56
C PHE A 32 19.68 -6.86 5.49
N PHE A 33 19.01 -6.36 6.50
CA PHE A 33 19.58 -5.36 7.41
C PHE A 33 20.82 -5.88 8.15
N ILE A 34 20.73 -7.06 8.75
CA ILE A 34 21.82 -7.67 9.50
C ILE A 34 23.01 -7.98 8.59
N PRO A 35 22.86 -8.68 7.45
CA PRO A 35 23.98 -8.90 6.52
C PRO A 35 24.71 -7.63 6.07
N LEU A 36 23.98 -6.56 5.80
CA LEU A 36 24.57 -5.27 5.42
C LEU A 36 25.33 -4.61 6.58
N HIS A 37 24.79 -4.68 7.80
CA HIS A 37 25.43 -4.17 9.00
C HIS A 37 26.74 -4.91 9.29
N ASP A 38 26.70 -6.24 9.22
CA ASP A 38 27.84 -7.10 9.58
C ASP A 38 28.98 -6.99 8.56
N GLU A 39 28.67 -6.84 7.26
CA GLU A 39 29.70 -6.75 6.22
C GLU A 39 30.37 -5.36 6.17
N PHE A 40 29.60 -4.28 6.33
CA PHE A 40 30.09 -2.94 6.09
C PHE A 40 30.28 -2.11 7.38
N GLY A 41 29.80 -2.57 8.52
CA GLY A 41 29.81 -1.81 9.78
C GLY A 41 28.95 -0.53 9.76
N TRP A 42 28.03 -0.39 8.78
CA TRP A 42 27.18 0.79 8.69
C TRP A 42 26.21 0.86 9.86
N SER A 43 26.00 2.06 10.38
CA SER A 43 25.04 2.25 11.46
C SER A 43 23.62 1.86 11.06
N ARG A 44 22.83 1.42 12.02
CA ARG A 44 21.43 1.07 11.81
C ARG A 44 20.64 2.25 11.22
N ALA A 45 20.92 3.46 11.67
CA ALA A 45 20.31 4.68 11.16
C ALA A 45 20.63 4.90 9.68
N ALA A 46 21.90 4.69 9.26
CA ALA A 46 22.31 4.86 7.87
C ALA A 46 21.62 3.84 6.94
N ILE A 47 21.52 2.57 7.34
CA ILE A 47 20.82 1.55 6.55
C ILE A 47 19.31 1.90 6.47
N SER A 48 18.68 2.25 7.59
CA SER A 48 17.25 2.62 7.62
C SER A 48 16.94 3.87 6.79
N GLY A 49 17.88 4.81 6.69
CA GLY A 49 17.76 6.02 5.91
C GLY A 49 17.53 5.75 4.41
N ALA A 50 18.16 4.72 3.85
CA ALA A 50 17.93 4.31 2.46
C ALA A 50 16.48 3.84 2.24
N ARG A 51 15.89 3.12 3.19
CA ARG A 51 14.48 2.73 3.18
C ARG A 51 13.55 3.95 3.26
N SER A 52 13.86 4.90 4.13
CA SER A 52 13.09 6.14 4.26
C SER A 52 13.11 6.94 2.96
N LEU A 53 14.27 7.03 2.29
CA LEU A 53 14.38 7.67 0.99
C LEU A 53 13.54 6.96 -0.07
N THR A 54 13.44 5.62 -0.03
CA THR A 54 12.55 4.87 -0.95
C THR A 54 11.09 5.30 -0.78
N LEU A 55 10.61 5.46 0.45
CA LEU A 55 9.24 5.90 0.72
C LEU A 55 8.99 7.33 0.19
N ILE A 56 9.95 8.21 0.37
CA ILE A 56 9.88 9.58 -0.15
C ILE A 56 9.83 9.56 -1.68
N THR A 57 10.74 8.82 -2.32
CA THR A 57 10.79 8.67 -3.78
C THR A 57 9.49 8.08 -4.32
N TRP A 58 8.96 7.05 -3.65
CA TRP A 58 7.66 6.45 -4.00
C TRP A 58 6.53 7.48 -3.95
N GLY A 59 6.45 8.26 -2.88
CA GLY A 59 5.44 9.31 -2.75
C GLY A 59 5.51 10.33 -3.89
N PHE A 60 6.70 10.89 -4.14
CA PHE A 60 6.91 11.87 -5.21
C PHE A 60 6.62 11.31 -6.60
N MET A 61 7.06 10.09 -6.89
CA MET A 61 6.87 9.46 -8.19
C MET A 61 5.42 9.00 -8.43
N SER A 62 4.62 8.81 -7.39
CA SER A 62 3.22 8.39 -7.52
C SER A 62 2.37 9.37 -8.35
N ILE A 63 2.62 10.67 -8.25
CA ILE A 63 1.88 11.71 -8.98
C ILE A 63 2.19 11.67 -10.49
N PRO A 64 3.46 11.83 -10.93
CA PRO A 64 3.78 11.79 -12.37
C PRO A 64 3.47 10.43 -13.00
N LEU A 65 3.73 9.32 -12.31
CA LEU A 65 3.39 8.00 -12.82
C LEU A 65 1.88 7.78 -12.94
N GLY A 66 1.09 8.32 -12.02
CA GLY A 66 -0.37 8.33 -12.13
C GLY A 66 -0.84 9.09 -13.37
N ASN A 67 -0.29 10.28 -13.64
CA ASN A 67 -0.61 11.06 -14.83
C ASN A 67 -0.17 10.35 -16.12
N LEU A 68 1.04 9.78 -16.13
CA LEU A 68 1.53 9.00 -17.27
C LEU A 68 0.65 7.77 -17.53
N ASN A 69 0.22 7.08 -16.46
CA ASN A 69 -0.71 5.95 -16.60
C ASN A 69 -2.07 6.37 -17.16
N ASP A 70 -2.58 7.51 -16.73
CA ASP A 70 -3.84 8.06 -17.27
C ASP A 70 -3.73 8.43 -18.76
N ARG A 71 -2.53 8.76 -19.25
CA ARG A 71 -2.27 9.12 -20.67
C ARG A 71 -1.88 7.92 -21.54
N PHE A 72 -0.87 7.16 -21.12
CA PHE A 72 -0.22 6.11 -21.93
C PHE A 72 -0.71 4.69 -21.58
N GLY A 73 -1.42 4.54 -20.48
CA GLY A 73 -1.93 3.26 -19.98
C GLY A 73 -0.91 2.46 -19.17
N PRO A 74 -1.37 1.37 -18.53
CA PRO A 74 -0.60 0.65 -17.50
C PRO A 74 0.58 -0.13 -18.06
N ARG A 75 0.47 -0.66 -19.30
CA ARG A 75 1.47 -1.56 -19.88
C ARG A 75 2.85 -0.94 -19.97
N ILE A 76 2.96 0.22 -20.62
CA ILE A 76 4.24 0.89 -20.86
C ILE A 76 4.87 1.35 -19.56
N ILE A 77 4.07 1.97 -18.68
CA ILE A 77 4.58 2.53 -17.45
C ILE A 77 5.02 1.42 -16.49
N MET A 78 4.26 0.31 -16.42
CA MET A 78 4.65 -0.84 -15.59
C MET A 78 5.93 -1.52 -16.10
N VAL A 79 6.14 -1.61 -17.44
CA VAL A 79 7.39 -2.11 -18.01
C VAL A 79 8.57 -1.23 -17.60
N ILE A 80 8.44 0.09 -17.76
CA ILE A 80 9.51 1.06 -17.37
C ILE A 80 9.82 0.91 -15.87
N CYS A 81 8.81 0.91 -15.02
CA CYS A 81 8.99 0.76 -13.59
C CYS A 81 9.53 -0.63 -13.20
N GLY A 82 9.15 -1.69 -13.94
CA GLY A 82 9.72 -3.02 -13.80
C GLY A 82 11.21 -3.08 -14.13
N CYS A 83 11.65 -2.34 -15.16
CA CYS A 83 13.07 -2.18 -15.47
C CYS A 83 13.81 -1.47 -14.31
N PHE A 84 13.27 -0.36 -13.79
CA PHE A 84 13.86 0.34 -12.64
C PHE A 84 13.91 -0.59 -11.40
N PHE A 85 12.88 -1.36 -11.17
CA PHE A 85 12.81 -2.31 -10.06
C PHE A 85 13.89 -3.39 -10.18
N GLY A 86 13.99 -4.06 -11.33
CA GLY A 86 14.99 -5.10 -11.56
C GLY A 86 16.41 -4.55 -11.53
N VAL A 87 16.69 -3.47 -12.27
CA VAL A 87 18.00 -2.82 -12.28
C VAL A 87 18.40 -2.33 -10.90
N GLY A 88 17.47 -1.73 -10.15
CA GLY A 88 17.73 -1.25 -8.78
C GLY A 88 18.19 -2.38 -7.86
N TYR A 89 17.46 -3.50 -7.83
CA TYR A 89 17.86 -4.67 -7.01
C TYR A 89 19.16 -5.31 -7.48
N PHE A 90 19.40 -5.34 -8.80
CA PHE A 90 20.68 -5.82 -9.32
C PHE A 90 21.84 -4.93 -8.86
N LEU A 91 21.68 -3.60 -8.94
CA LEU A 91 22.70 -2.66 -8.49
C LEU A 91 22.94 -2.72 -6.98
N ILE A 92 21.90 -3.01 -6.16
CA ILE A 92 22.08 -3.22 -4.72
C ILE A 92 23.05 -4.40 -4.46
N SER A 93 23.02 -5.46 -5.25
CA SER A 93 23.95 -6.59 -5.09
C SER A 93 25.43 -6.20 -5.29
N GLN A 94 25.69 -5.07 -5.98
CA GLN A 94 27.03 -4.54 -6.24
C GLN A 94 27.45 -3.43 -5.26
N THR A 95 26.64 -3.18 -4.23
CA THR A 95 26.87 -2.10 -3.27
C THR A 95 28.12 -2.36 -2.42
N ASN A 96 29.00 -1.35 -2.37
CA ASN A 96 30.20 -1.33 -1.52
C ASN A 96 30.27 -0.07 -0.62
N TYR A 97 29.51 0.98 -0.96
CA TYR A 97 29.46 2.23 -0.24
C TYR A 97 28.03 2.61 0.12
N ILE A 98 27.83 3.26 1.26
CA ILE A 98 26.52 3.62 1.77
C ILE A 98 25.72 4.51 0.80
N TRP A 99 26.36 5.45 0.11
CA TRP A 99 25.69 6.31 -0.87
C TRP A 99 25.07 5.53 -2.05
N GLN A 100 25.69 4.39 -2.42
CA GLN A 100 25.15 3.49 -3.46
C GLN A 100 23.83 2.86 -2.98
N LEU A 101 23.74 2.47 -1.71
CA LEU A 101 22.50 1.96 -1.14
C LEU A 101 21.38 3.00 -1.20
N TYR A 102 21.69 4.26 -0.89
CA TYR A 102 20.72 5.37 -1.02
C TYR A 102 20.30 5.61 -2.47
N LEU A 103 21.23 5.57 -3.43
CA LEU A 103 20.91 5.73 -4.83
C LEU A 103 20.12 4.53 -5.37
N PHE A 104 20.61 3.30 -5.13
CA PHE A 104 20.04 2.11 -5.75
C PHE A 104 18.71 1.72 -5.11
N HIS A 105 18.67 1.60 -3.78
CA HIS A 105 17.43 1.29 -3.07
C HIS A 105 16.53 2.52 -2.93
N GLY A 106 17.08 3.64 -2.47
CA GLY A 106 16.32 4.85 -2.19
C GLY A 106 15.64 5.44 -3.43
N ILE A 107 16.38 5.61 -4.52
CA ILE A 107 15.89 6.28 -5.72
C ILE A 107 15.45 5.27 -6.78
N ILE A 108 16.33 4.38 -7.24
CA ILE A 108 16.03 3.52 -8.39
C ILE A 108 14.91 2.52 -8.06
N VAL A 109 15.03 1.77 -6.96
CA VAL A 109 13.95 0.89 -6.51
C VAL A 109 12.71 1.70 -6.13
N GLY A 110 12.88 2.88 -5.52
CA GLY A 110 11.78 3.79 -5.18
C GLY A 110 10.93 4.17 -6.39
N ILE A 111 11.53 4.49 -7.53
CA ILE A 111 10.83 4.71 -8.80
C ILE A 111 10.12 3.43 -9.26
N GLY A 112 10.80 2.29 -9.21
CA GLY A 112 10.24 1.02 -9.62
C GLY A 112 9.00 0.63 -8.83
N VAL A 113 9.05 0.72 -7.50
CA VAL A 113 7.94 0.31 -6.62
C VAL A 113 6.76 1.27 -6.65
N SER A 114 6.97 2.53 -7.07
CA SER A 114 5.91 3.54 -7.16
C SER A 114 4.75 3.13 -8.08
N ALA A 115 5.02 2.28 -9.06
CA ALA A 115 4.01 1.76 -9.97
C ALA A 115 3.02 0.79 -9.30
N SER A 116 3.44 0.11 -8.24
CA SER A 116 2.73 -1.04 -7.68
C SER A 116 1.30 -0.73 -7.24
N ASP A 117 1.06 0.42 -6.64
CA ASP A 117 -0.28 0.80 -6.19
C ASP A 117 -1.01 1.66 -7.22
N VAL A 118 -0.38 2.76 -7.66
CA VAL A 118 -1.04 3.73 -8.53
C VAL A 118 -1.52 3.10 -9.82
N ILE A 119 -0.68 2.33 -10.49
CA ILE A 119 -0.98 1.78 -11.81
C ILE A 119 -1.92 0.59 -11.71
N LEU A 120 -1.63 -0.36 -10.82
CA LEU A 120 -2.44 -1.57 -10.71
C LEU A 120 -3.85 -1.27 -10.21
N LEU A 121 -3.99 -0.46 -9.14
CA LEU A 121 -5.29 -0.17 -8.56
C LEU A 121 -6.13 0.73 -9.47
N SER A 122 -5.53 1.71 -10.16
CA SER A 122 -6.27 2.53 -11.11
C SER A 122 -6.71 1.73 -12.34
N THR A 123 -5.92 0.75 -12.77
CA THR A 123 -6.32 -0.16 -13.86
C THR A 123 -7.49 -1.04 -13.43
N VAL A 124 -7.41 -1.70 -12.27
CA VAL A 124 -8.50 -2.53 -11.74
C VAL A 124 -9.78 -1.72 -11.58
N ALA A 125 -9.68 -0.46 -11.10
CA ALA A 125 -10.83 0.43 -10.94
C ALA A 125 -11.56 0.75 -12.25
N ARG A 126 -10.88 0.69 -13.41
CA ARG A 126 -11.47 0.88 -14.75
C ARG A 126 -12.15 -0.38 -15.27
N TRP A 127 -11.64 -1.56 -14.92
CA TRP A 127 -12.19 -2.86 -15.34
C TRP A 127 -13.43 -3.26 -14.54
N PHE A 128 -13.52 -2.84 -13.27
CA PHE A 128 -14.61 -3.21 -12.36
C PHE A 128 -15.29 -1.95 -11.82
N ILE A 129 -16.59 -1.80 -12.05
CA ILE A 129 -17.41 -0.69 -11.57
C ILE A 129 -18.22 -1.15 -10.36
N LYS A 130 -19.07 -2.16 -10.51
CA LYS A 130 -19.92 -2.72 -9.44
C LYS A 130 -19.14 -3.50 -8.39
N LYS A 131 -18.08 -4.22 -8.80
CA LYS A 131 -17.22 -5.04 -7.93
C LYS A 131 -15.85 -4.39 -7.65
N ARG A 132 -15.77 -3.06 -7.78
CA ARG A 132 -14.50 -2.32 -7.66
C ARG A 132 -13.83 -2.52 -6.30
N GLY A 133 -14.59 -2.42 -5.23
CA GLY A 133 -14.09 -2.58 -3.87
C GLY A 133 -13.58 -3.99 -3.61
N MET A 134 -14.38 -5.00 -3.95
CA MET A 134 -14.01 -6.41 -3.79
C MET A 134 -12.74 -6.75 -4.59
N MET A 135 -12.68 -6.36 -5.86
CA MET A 135 -11.53 -6.66 -6.72
C MET A 135 -10.27 -5.91 -6.27
N THR A 136 -10.40 -4.66 -5.82
CA THR A 136 -9.29 -3.93 -5.17
C THR A 136 -8.82 -4.66 -3.91
N GLY A 137 -9.74 -5.17 -3.10
CA GLY A 137 -9.44 -5.95 -1.90
C GLY A 137 -8.64 -7.23 -2.20
N ILE A 138 -9.08 -7.98 -3.21
CA ILE A 138 -8.42 -9.21 -3.67
C ILE A 138 -7.01 -8.89 -4.20
N VAL A 139 -6.86 -7.85 -5.02
CA VAL A 139 -5.56 -7.43 -5.54
C VAL A 139 -4.62 -6.99 -4.41
N LYS A 140 -5.11 -6.21 -3.46
CA LYS A 140 -4.33 -5.79 -2.28
C LYS A 140 -4.00 -6.96 -1.34
N ALA A 141 -4.83 -8.02 -1.28
CA ALA A 141 -4.49 -9.24 -0.56
C ALA A 141 -3.21 -9.89 -1.10
N GLY A 142 -2.94 -9.75 -2.42
CA GLY A 142 -1.67 -10.14 -3.03
C GLY A 142 -0.46 -9.44 -2.40
N ALA A 143 -0.56 -8.14 -2.09
CA ALA A 143 0.51 -7.44 -1.36
C ALA A 143 0.76 -8.05 0.03
N GLY A 144 -0.31 -8.38 0.77
CA GLY A 144 -0.20 -9.05 2.07
C GLY A 144 0.44 -10.43 1.97
N LEU A 145 0.07 -11.20 0.95
CA LEU A 145 0.66 -12.51 0.68
C LEU A 145 2.17 -12.39 0.35
N GLY A 146 2.54 -11.40 -0.46
CA GLY A 146 3.93 -11.11 -0.77
C GLY A 146 4.74 -10.73 0.47
N MET A 147 4.19 -9.88 1.33
CA MET A 147 4.82 -9.49 2.61
C MET A 147 5.04 -10.69 3.55
N PHE A 148 4.21 -11.73 3.45
CA PHE A 148 4.35 -12.94 4.23
C PHE A 148 5.38 -13.91 3.60
N ILE A 149 5.31 -14.17 2.30
CA ILE A 149 6.11 -15.21 1.62
C ILE A 149 7.54 -14.75 1.32
N MET A 150 7.70 -13.53 0.79
CA MET A 150 9.00 -13.09 0.26
C MET A 150 10.11 -12.93 1.32
N PRO A 151 9.84 -12.48 2.55
CA PRO A 151 10.87 -12.48 3.59
C PRO A 151 11.36 -13.87 3.97
N LEU A 152 10.50 -14.90 3.93
CA LEU A 152 10.89 -16.29 4.17
C LEU A 152 11.82 -16.79 3.06
N ILE A 153 11.48 -16.49 1.80
CA ILE A 153 12.33 -16.81 0.65
C ILE A 153 13.66 -16.07 0.76
N ALA A 154 13.65 -14.77 1.11
CA ALA A 154 14.85 -13.97 1.27
C ALA A 154 15.80 -14.58 2.33
N ASN A 155 15.27 -14.93 3.50
CA ASN A 155 16.04 -15.53 4.57
C ASN A 155 16.65 -16.87 4.15
N GLY A 156 15.90 -17.74 3.47
CA GLY A 156 16.39 -19.00 2.94
C GLY A 156 17.51 -18.81 1.90
N LEU A 157 17.36 -17.84 0.99
CA LEU A 157 18.37 -17.52 -0.01
C LEU A 157 19.65 -16.94 0.61
N ILE A 158 19.54 -16.06 1.61
CA ILE A 158 20.69 -15.49 2.31
C ILE A 158 21.45 -16.59 3.05
N PHE A 159 20.75 -17.50 3.70
CA PHE A 159 21.35 -18.62 4.42
C PHE A 159 22.06 -19.59 3.46
N SER A 160 21.48 -19.90 2.29
CA SER A 160 22.02 -20.89 1.34
C SER A 160 23.13 -20.34 0.44
N TYR A 161 23.12 -19.04 0.15
CA TYR A 161 24.06 -18.44 -0.78
C TYR A 161 24.76 -17.21 -0.17
N SER A 162 24.18 -16.02 -0.37
CA SER A 162 24.63 -14.76 0.19
C SER A 162 23.54 -13.70 -0.01
N TRP A 163 23.63 -12.57 0.68
CA TRP A 163 22.73 -11.45 0.46
C TRP A 163 22.87 -10.84 -0.97
N ARG A 164 24.08 -10.82 -1.54
CA ARG A 164 24.30 -10.35 -2.91
C ARG A 164 23.61 -11.24 -3.94
N THR A 165 23.80 -12.55 -3.84
CA THR A 165 23.14 -13.53 -4.72
C THR A 165 21.63 -13.48 -4.56
N SER A 166 21.11 -13.28 -3.34
CA SER A 166 19.69 -13.13 -3.08
C SER A 166 19.10 -11.90 -3.79
N TYR A 167 19.81 -10.78 -3.79
CA TYR A 167 19.38 -9.58 -4.53
C TYR A 167 19.44 -9.79 -6.05
N ILE A 168 20.42 -10.52 -6.60
CA ILE A 168 20.45 -10.88 -8.02
C ILE A 168 19.24 -11.73 -8.40
N ILE A 169 18.88 -12.71 -7.57
CA ILE A 169 17.70 -13.56 -7.79
C ILE A 169 16.43 -12.70 -7.77
N PHE A 170 16.25 -11.82 -6.78
CA PHE A 170 15.10 -10.93 -6.72
C PHE A 170 15.06 -9.93 -7.88
N ALA A 171 16.22 -9.42 -8.31
CA ALA A 171 16.33 -8.57 -9.48
C ALA A 171 15.86 -9.29 -10.75
N SER A 172 16.35 -10.50 -10.97
CA SER A 172 16.01 -11.31 -12.14
C SER A 172 14.52 -11.70 -12.14
N LEU A 173 14.01 -12.20 -11.02
CA LEU A 173 12.59 -12.53 -10.87
C LEU A 173 11.72 -11.29 -11.04
N GLY A 174 12.05 -10.19 -10.35
CA GLY A 174 11.31 -8.93 -10.47
C GLY A 174 11.29 -8.40 -11.89
N PHE A 175 12.44 -8.34 -12.57
CA PHE A 175 12.53 -7.91 -13.96
C PHE A 175 11.70 -8.80 -14.90
N ILE A 176 11.96 -10.11 -14.89
CA ILE A 176 11.31 -11.05 -15.80
C ILE A 176 9.79 -11.06 -15.57
N PHE A 177 9.34 -11.24 -14.34
CA PHE A 177 7.91 -11.36 -14.06
C PHE A 177 7.18 -10.01 -14.24
N VAL A 178 7.74 -8.89 -13.75
CA VAL A 178 7.05 -7.60 -13.88
C VAL A 178 6.95 -7.19 -15.35
N VAL A 179 8.02 -7.32 -16.14
CA VAL A 179 8.01 -6.96 -17.56
C VAL A 179 7.11 -7.89 -18.37
N SER A 180 7.15 -9.21 -18.12
CA SER A 180 6.33 -10.19 -18.85
C SER A 180 4.84 -10.03 -18.52
N PHE A 181 4.47 -9.98 -17.25
CA PHE A 181 3.07 -9.82 -16.85
C PHE A 181 2.50 -8.44 -17.19
N ALA A 182 3.32 -7.39 -17.21
CA ALA A 182 2.90 -6.07 -17.66
C ALA A 182 2.36 -6.08 -19.11
N GLN A 183 2.83 -7.00 -19.98
CA GLN A 183 2.33 -7.14 -21.35
C GLN A 183 0.85 -7.51 -21.41
N LEU A 184 0.34 -8.18 -20.38
CA LEU A 184 -1.05 -8.60 -20.27
C LEU A 184 -1.96 -7.49 -19.72
N LEU A 185 -1.41 -6.39 -19.19
CA LEU A 185 -2.21 -5.27 -18.72
C LEU A 185 -2.83 -4.52 -19.89
N ARG A 186 -4.12 -4.20 -19.76
CA ARG A 186 -4.88 -3.37 -20.67
C ARG A 186 -5.54 -2.25 -19.87
N ARG A 187 -5.57 -1.06 -20.46
CA ARG A 187 -6.07 0.13 -19.77
C ARG A 187 -7.57 0.04 -19.46
N ASP A 188 -8.34 -0.24 -20.48
CA ASP A 188 -9.80 -0.15 -20.43
C ASP A 188 -10.44 -1.37 -21.10
N PRO A 189 -11.64 -1.82 -20.67
CA PRO A 189 -12.38 -2.90 -21.32
C PRO A 189 -12.71 -2.61 -22.80
N SER A 190 -12.91 -1.33 -23.15
CA SER A 190 -13.21 -0.88 -24.52
C SER A 190 -12.15 -1.29 -25.53
N GLN A 191 -10.88 -1.43 -25.14
CA GLN A 191 -9.79 -1.91 -26.00
C GLN A 191 -10.02 -3.34 -26.53
N LEU A 192 -10.86 -4.13 -25.85
CA LEU A 192 -11.22 -5.50 -26.23
C LEU A 192 -12.70 -5.65 -26.55
N GLN A 193 -13.41 -4.55 -26.80
CA GLN A 193 -14.84 -4.52 -27.07
C GLN A 193 -15.66 -5.21 -25.96
N GLN A 194 -15.20 -5.08 -24.71
CA GLN A 194 -15.89 -5.58 -23.52
C GLN A 194 -16.47 -4.42 -22.71
N THR A 195 -17.50 -4.71 -21.93
CA THR A 195 -18.06 -3.78 -20.96
C THR A 195 -17.49 -4.07 -19.58
N PRO A 196 -17.34 -3.07 -18.68
CA PRO A 196 -16.93 -3.32 -17.29
C PRO A 196 -17.84 -4.36 -16.61
N ASP A 197 -17.27 -5.11 -15.65
CA ASP A 197 -17.95 -6.14 -14.85
C ASP A 197 -18.52 -7.35 -15.61
N SER A 198 -18.37 -7.45 -16.94
CA SER A 198 -18.94 -8.52 -17.81
C SER A 198 -20.47 -8.68 -17.72
N GLU A 199 -21.19 -7.78 -17.11
CA GLU A 199 -22.65 -7.85 -16.93
C GLU A 199 -23.38 -7.09 -18.02
N LYS A 200 -24.43 -7.72 -18.59
CA LYS A 200 -25.31 -7.12 -19.62
C LYS A 200 -26.10 -5.90 -19.12
N GLU A 201 -26.07 -5.62 -17.81
CA GLU A 201 -26.86 -4.59 -17.14
C GLU A 201 -26.10 -3.32 -16.75
N VAL A 202 -24.87 -3.12 -17.26
CA VAL A 202 -24.22 -1.81 -17.08
C VAL A 202 -24.90 -0.85 -18.06
N THR A 203 -25.69 0.05 -17.52
CA THR A 203 -26.42 1.03 -18.34
C THR A 203 -25.43 2.00 -19.00
N SER A 204 -25.82 2.58 -20.14
CA SER A 204 -25.03 3.64 -20.78
C SER A 204 -24.81 4.84 -19.86
N VAL A 205 -25.65 5.01 -18.83
CA VAL A 205 -25.55 6.02 -17.78
C VAL A 205 -24.39 5.71 -16.84
N ASP A 206 -24.21 4.44 -16.43
CA ASP A 206 -23.10 4.02 -15.55
C ASP A 206 -21.74 4.18 -16.24
N LEU A 207 -21.67 3.87 -17.54
CA LEU A 207 -20.45 4.05 -18.35
C LEU A 207 -20.10 5.53 -18.51
N ARG A 208 -21.07 6.39 -18.81
CA ARG A 208 -20.86 7.84 -18.93
C ARG A 208 -20.48 8.45 -17.59
N ALA A 209 -21.09 8.03 -16.50
CA ALA A 209 -20.74 8.47 -15.16
C ALA A 209 -19.31 8.03 -14.75
N ALA A 210 -18.86 6.84 -15.17
CA ALA A 210 -17.51 6.36 -14.94
C ALA A 210 -16.45 7.12 -15.77
N GLU A 211 -16.77 7.47 -17.02
CA GLU A 211 -15.91 8.26 -17.91
C GLU A 211 -15.93 9.77 -17.58
N SER A 212 -17.05 10.27 -17.06
CA SER A 212 -17.25 11.66 -16.62
C SER A 212 -16.62 11.91 -15.25
N GLY A 213 -15.30 11.95 -15.16
CA GLY A 213 -14.62 12.32 -13.91
C GLY A 213 -14.09 13.75 -13.94
N LEU A 214 -13.71 14.25 -12.77
CA LEU A 214 -13.01 15.53 -12.66
C LEU A 214 -11.60 15.41 -13.27
N THR A 215 -11.17 16.49 -13.91
CA THR A 215 -9.75 16.65 -14.22
C THR A 215 -8.97 16.85 -12.93
N PHE A 216 -7.69 16.50 -12.93
CA PHE A 216 -6.82 16.74 -11.78
C PHE A 216 -6.86 18.21 -11.32
N HIS A 217 -6.81 19.15 -12.26
CA HIS A 217 -6.89 20.59 -11.97
C HIS A 217 -8.19 21.00 -11.25
N ASN A 218 -9.31 20.39 -11.61
CA ASN A 218 -10.58 20.65 -10.93
C ASN A 218 -10.64 19.94 -9.56
N ALA A 219 -10.08 18.73 -9.47
CA ALA A 219 -10.06 17.97 -8.22
C ALA A 219 -9.26 18.68 -7.12
N ILE A 220 -8.09 19.25 -7.42
CA ILE A 220 -7.25 19.96 -6.43
C ILE A 220 -7.92 21.23 -5.86
N ARG A 221 -8.92 21.78 -6.55
CA ARG A 221 -9.71 22.92 -6.06
C ARG A 221 -10.83 22.50 -5.12
N THR A 222 -11.11 21.20 -5.00
CA THR A 222 -12.17 20.71 -4.12
C THR A 222 -11.65 20.51 -2.70
N ARG A 223 -12.43 20.97 -1.72
CA ARG A 223 -12.16 20.70 -0.29
C ARG A 223 -12.08 19.19 0.01
N GLN A 224 -12.83 18.39 -0.73
CA GLN A 224 -12.93 16.95 -0.50
C GLN A 224 -11.61 16.22 -0.77
N LEU A 225 -10.85 16.63 -1.79
CA LEU A 225 -9.55 16.02 -2.06
C LEU A 225 -8.57 16.23 -0.89
N TRP A 226 -8.53 17.44 -0.34
CA TRP A 226 -7.65 17.75 0.80
C TRP A 226 -8.08 17.04 2.07
N ILE A 227 -9.40 16.88 2.30
CA ILE A 227 -9.92 16.04 3.40
C ILE A 227 -9.40 14.59 3.24
N VAL A 228 -9.49 14.02 2.05
CA VAL A 228 -9.01 12.66 1.79
C VAL A 228 -7.49 12.57 1.94
N CYS A 229 -6.72 13.54 1.41
CA CYS A 229 -5.26 13.57 1.58
C CYS A 229 -4.84 13.57 3.05
N ILE A 230 -5.47 14.43 3.88
CA ILE A 230 -5.15 14.53 5.31
C ILE A 230 -5.63 13.26 6.05
N LEU A 231 -6.80 12.72 5.69
CA LEU A 231 -7.31 11.46 6.24
C LEU A 231 -6.30 10.31 6.03
N PHE A 232 -5.76 10.18 4.81
CA PHE A 232 -4.79 9.14 4.52
C PHE A 232 -3.43 9.41 5.16
N LEU A 233 -2.99 10.67 5.26
CA LEU A 233 -1.78 11.06 5.98
C LEU A 233 -1.86 10.66 7.46
N THR A 234 -2.94 11.04 8.17
CA THR A 234 -3.10 10.76 9.60
C THR A 234 -3.16 9.27 9.90
N ASN A 235 -3.90 8.51 9.12
CA ASN A 235 -4.00 7.05 9.33
C ASN A 235 -2.72 6.31 8.93
N TRP A 236 -2.03 6.71 7.85
CA TRP A 236 -0.73 6.12 7.49
C TRP A 236 0.37 6.45 8.51
N PHE A 237 0.28 7.61 9.15
CA PHE A 237 1.10 7.92 10.33
C PHE A 237 0.91 6.86 11.41
N CYS A 238 -0.32 6.62 11.84
CA CYS A 238 -0.65 5.61 12.84
C CYS A 238 -0.22 4.19 12.42
N ILE A 239 -0.44 3.83 11.15
CA ILE A 239 -0.08 2.52 10.60
C ILE A 239 1.42 2.27 10.74
N ASN A 240 2.26 3.24 10.35
CA ASN A 240 3.69 3.04 10.39
C ASN A 240 4.28 3.08 11.80
N VAL A 241 3.69 3.84 12.74
CA VAL A 241 4.04 3.73 14.17
C VAL A 241 3.89 2.28 14.64
N VAL A 242 2.73 1.67 14.39
CA VAL A 242 2.46 0.28 14.83
C VAL A 242 3.41 -0.70 14.14
N MET A 243 3.58 -0.60 12.82
CA MET A 243 4.41 -1.55 12.07
C MET A 243 5.88 -1.55 12.51
N VAL A 244 6.38 -0.43 13.04
CA VAL A 244 7.77 -0.31 13.49
C VAL A 244 7.90 -0.57 14.99
N HIS A 245 6.97 -0.07 15.81
CA HIS A 245 7.15 0.02 17.24
C HIS A 245 6.34 -0.98 18.08
N ILE A 246 5.39 -1.75 17.49
CA ILE A 246 4.58 -2.70 18.26
C ILE A 246 5.40 -3.85 18.82
N ALA A 247 6.39 -4.37 18.07
CA ALA A 247 7.23 -5.47 18.54
C ALA A 247 8.21 -5.01 19.63
N PRO A 248 8.95 -3.88 19.50
CA PRO A 248 9.70 -3.28 20.59
C PRO A 248 8.85 -3.04 21.85
N HIS A 249 7.66 -2.41 21.69
CA HIS A 249 6.75 -2.20 22.83
C HIS A 249 6.35 -3.51 23.53
N ALA A 250 6.04 -4.56 22.77
CA ALA A 250 5.71 -5.86 23.35
C ALA A 250 6.88 -6.43 24.18
N ILE A 251 8.13 -6.24 23.73
CA ILE A 251 9.33 -6.67 24.46
C ILE A 251 9.49 -5.83 25.75
N ASP A 252 9.30 -4.53 25.69
CA ASP A 252 9.43 -3.62 26.82
C ASP A 252 8.45 -3.94 27.97
N ILE A 253 7.25 -4.47 27.64
CA ILE A 253 6.29 -4.94 28.64
C ILE A 253 6.53 -6.39 29.07
N GLY A 254 7.70 -6.98 28.75
CA GLY A 254 8.11 -8.32 29.22
C GLY A 254 7.64 -9.49 28.37
N ILE A 255 7.14 -9.26 27.15
CA ILE A 255 6.75 -10.34 26.23
C ILE A 255 7.99 -10.82 25.46
N SER A 256 8.15 -12.15 25.31
CA SER A 256 9.29 -12.71 24.59
C SER A 256 9.33 -12.23 23.12
N SER A 257 10.52 -12.10 22.54
CA SER A 257 10.73 -11.63 21.17
C SER A 257 9.96 -12.46 20.13
N THR A 258 9.86 -13.77 20.33
CA THR A 258 9.08 -14.67 19.46
C THR A 258 7.58 -14.34 19.49
N LYS A 259 7.01 -14.09 20.67
CA LYS A 259 5.60 -13.68 20.80
C LYS A 259 5.37 -12.27 20.27
N ALA A 260 6.32 -11.35 20.47
CA ALA A 260 6.26 -9.99 19.93
C ALA A 260 6.23 -10.00 18.38
N ALA A 261 7.10 -10.81 17.75
CA ALA A 261 7.04 -11.05 16.31
C ALA A 261 5.71 -11.69 15.88
N GLY A 262 5.15 -12.57 16.71
CA GLY A 262 3.83 -13.19 16.50
C GLY A 262 2.69 -12.17 16.42
N VAL A 263 2.73 -11.09 17.23
CA VAL A 263 1.74 -9.99 17.15
C VAL A 263 1.78 -9.31 15.79
N LEU A 264 2.98 -8.98 15.29
CA LEU A 264 3.16 -8.34 13.98
C LEU A 264 2.68 -9.26 12.85
N SER A 265 2.99 -10.56 12.94
CA SER A 265 2.52 -11.56 11.98
C SER A 265 0.98 -11.69 12.01
N ALA A 266 0.37 -11.65 13.19
CA ALA A 266 -1.09 -11.67 13.35
C ALA A 266 -1.73 -10.45 12.68
N ILE A 267 -1.18 -9.24 12.87
CA ILE A 267 -1.64 -8.02 12.18
C ILE A 267 -1.60 -8.24 10.65
N GLY A 268 -0.49 -8.74 10.13
CA GLY A 268 -0.32 -9.01 8.70
C GLY A 268 -1.36 -9.99 8.16
N GLY A 269 -1.50 -11.16 8.80
CA GLY A 269 -2.45 -12.19 8.40
C GLY A 269 -3.91 -11.73 8.46
N ILE A 270 -4.30 -11.08 9.57
CA ILE A 270 -5.65 -10.56 9.76
C ILE A 270 -5.96 -9.42 8.76
N SER A 271 -4.95 -8.62 8.38
CA SER A 271 -5.12 -7.56 7.38
C SER A 271 -5.56 -8.09 6.01
N ILE A 272 -5.20 -9.33 5.64
CA ILE A 272 -5.65 -9.97 4.41
C ILE A 272 -7.17 -10.16 4.47
N VAL A 273 -7.67 -10.66 5.59
CA VAL A 273 -9.13 -10.81 5.82
C VAL A 273 -9.81 -9.44 5.76
N GLY A 274 -9.25 -8.43 6.42
CA GLY A 274 -9.75 -7.05 6.40
C GLY A 274 -9.85 -6.48 4.97
N ARG A 275 -8.86 -6.74 4.13
CA ARG A 275 -8.84 -6.30 2.71
C ARG A 275 -9.98 -6.88 1.91
N ILE A 276 -10.27 -8.16 2.04
CA ILE A 276 -11.35 -8.83 1.33
C ILE A 276 -12.70 -8.42 1.88
N LEU A 277 -12.85 -8.42 3.22
CA LEU A 277 -14.10 -8.08 3.90
C LEU A 277 -14.54 -6.65 3.58
N ILE A 278 -13.68 -5.68 3.86
CA ILE A 278 -13.98 -4.26 3.62
C ILE A 278 -14.05 -3.95 2.12
N GLY A 279 -13.26 -4.64 1.30
CA GLY A 279 -13.38 -4.53 -0.16
C GLY A 279 -14.78 -4.89 -0.65
N THR A 280 -15.36 -5.98 -0.15
CA THR A 280 -16.75 -6.36 -0.47
C THR A 280 -17.78 -5.41 0.16
N MET A 281 -17.49 -4.87 1.35
CA MET A 281 -18.34 -3.86 1.98
C MET A 281 -18.36 -2.55 1.19
N ASN A 282 -17.24 -2.13 0.59
CA ASN A 282 -17.19 -0.95 -0.27
C ASN A 282 -18.26 -1.00 -1.37
N ASP A 283 -18.43 -2.18 -1.99
CA ASP A 283 -19.39 -2.37 -3.07
C ASP A 283 -20.85 -2.41 -2.57
N ARG A 284 -21.10 -2.81 -1.31
CA ARG A 284 -22.43 -2.96 -0.74
C ARG A 284 -22.96 -1.70 -0.04
N ILE A 285 -22.13 -1.07 0.77
CA ILE A 285 -22.54 0.06 1.63
C ILE A 285 -21.89 1.39 1.25
N GLY A 286 -20.98 1.37 0.24
CA GLY A 286 -20.22 2.52 -0.24
C GLY A 286 -18.91 2.76 0.51
N CYS A 287 -17.96 3.39 -0.18
CA CYS A 287 -16.61 3.61 0.35
C CYS A 287 -16.59 4.53 1.58
N LYS A 288 -17.47 5.54 1.63
CA LYS A 288 -17.55 6.44 2.79
C LYS A 288 -17.90 5.70 4.07
N ARG A 289 -18.92 4.82 4.07
CA ARG A 289 -19.31 4.06 5.26
C ARG A 289 -18.22 3.08 5.68
N SER A 290 -17.62 2.41 4.71
CA SER A 290 -16.52 1.46 4.96
C SER A 290 -15.31 2.13 5.60
N ILE A 291 -14.91 3.32 5.13
CA ILE A 291 -13.76 4.03 5.70
C ILE A 291 -14.05 4.57 7.11
N ILE A 292 -15.30 4.95 7.41
CA ILE A 292 -15.75 5.31 8.76
C ILE A 292 -15.61 4.11 9.70
N ILE A 293 -16.06 2.91 9.28
CA ILE A 293 -15.93 1.68 10.07
C ILE A 293 -14.46 1.37 10.35
N CYS A 294 -13.59 1.46 9.35
CA CYS A 294 -12.15 1.30 9.55
C CYS A 294 -11.57 2.33 10.52
N SER A 295 -11.98 3.61 10.40
CA SER A 295 -11.52 4.67 11.29
C SER A 295 -11.99 4.47 12.73
N ILE A 296 -13.21 3.99 12.95
CA ILE A 296 -13.71 3.59 14.28
C ILE A 296 -12.85 2.45 14.84
N GLY A 297 -12.57 1.43 14.02
CA GLY A 297 -11.71 0.32 14.42
C GLY A 297 -10.29 0.77 14.81
N PHE A 298 -9.70 1.75 14.10
CA PHE A 298 -8.42 2.36 14.50
C PHE A 298 -8.54 3.07 15.85
N VAL A 299 -9.56 3.89 16.08
CA VAL A 299 -9.77 4.58 17.36
C VAL A 299 -9.89 3.56 18.50
N ILE A 300 -10.73 2.51 18.33
CA ILE A 300 -10.89 1.46 19.34
C ILE A 300 -9.56 0.76 19.61
N SER A 301 -8.83 0.36 18.57
CA SER A 301 -7.55 -0.34 18.73
C SER A 301 -6.52 0.53 19.46
N PHE A 302 -6.39 1.81 19.12
CA PHE A 302 -5.46 2.71 19.79
C PHE A 302 -5.87 3.05 21.23
N LEU A 303 -7.16 3.09 21.54
CA LEU A 303 -7.64 3.24 22.92
C LEU A 303 -7.35 2.00 23.77
N LEU A 304 -7.31 0.81 23.19
CA LEU A 304 -6.97 -0.43 23.88
C LEU A 304 -5.46 -0.58 24.12
N LEU A 305 -4.63 -0.04 23.23
CA LEU A 305 -3.18 -0.27 23.22
C LEU A 305 -2.45 0.16 24.51
N PRO A 306 -2.72 1.33 25.14
CA PRO A 306 -2.09 1.71 26.41
C PRO A 306 -2.40 0.76 27.58
N PHE A 307 -3.50 0.00 27.51
CA PHE A 307 -3.91 -0.94 28.53
C PHE A 307 -3.43 -2.37 28.25
N ALA A 308 -2.83 -2.62 27.09
CA ALA A 308 -2.37 -3.94 26.70
C ALA A 308 -1.08 -4.33 27.43
N LYS A 309 -1.24 -5.09 28.54
CA LYS A 309 -0.13 -5.51 29.41
C LYS A 309 0.31 -6.97 29.18
N ASN A 310 -0.34 -7.70 28.30
CA ASN A 310 -0.01 -9.10 28.04
C ASN A 310 -0.24 -9.47 26.56
N PHE A 311 0.29 -10.62 26.17
CA PHE A 311 0.23 -11.12 24.80
C PHE A 311 -1.19 -11.23 24.23
N TRP A 312 -2.15 -11.69 25.03
CA TRP A 312 -3.52 -11.89 24.57
C TRP A 312 -4.24 -10.56 24.27
N MET A 313 -3.98 -9.53 25.08
CA MET A 313 -4.50 -8.19 24.84
C MET A 313 -3.91 -7.58 23.55
N LEU A 314 -2.61 -7.81 23.28
CA LEU A 314 -2.01 -7.41 22.01
C LEU A 314 -2.57 -8.20 20.82
N LEU A 315 -3.00 -9.45 20.99
CA LEU A 315 -3.69 -10.19 19.92
C LEU A 315 -5.09 -9.63 19.67
N VAL A 316 -5.84 -9.22 20.70
CA VAL A 316 -7.13 -8.53 20.50
C VAL A 316 -6.91 -7.19 19.77
N PHE A 317 -5.91 -6.43 20.16
CA PHE A 317 -5.48 -5.24 19.43
C PHE A 317 -5.18 -5.59 17.96
N ALA A 318 -4.36 -6.62 17.71
CA ALA A 318 -3.96 -7.05 16.38
C ALA A 318 -5.15 -7.44 15.50
N MET A 319 -6.19 -8.06 16.07
CA MET A 319 -7.42 -8.41 15.33
C MET A 319 -8.18 -7.17 14.87
N ILE A 320 -8.48 -6.25 15.77
CA ILE A 320 -9.26 -5.04 15.45
C ILE A 320 -8.44 -4.14 14.50
N TYR A 321 -7.18 -3.92 14.84
CA TYR A 321 -6.26 -3.11 14.05
C TYR A 321 -6.00 -3.70 12.67
N GLY A 322 -5.76 -5.01 12.57
CA GLY A 322 -5.46 -5.71 11.31
C GLY A 322 -6.61 -5.61 10.31
N ILE A 323 -7.87 -5.83 10.76
CA ILE A 323 -9.06 -5.65 9.91
C ILE A 323 -9.16 -4.21 9.43
N SER A 324 -9.00 -3.24 10.34
CA SER A 324 -9.08 -1.81 10.02
C SER A 324 -7.99 -1.37 9.05
N HIS A 325 -6.74 -1.79 9.28
CA HIS A 325 -5.60 -1.52 8.41
C HIS A 325 -5.80 -2.08 6.99
N GLY A 326 -6.17 -3.36 6.89
CA GLY A 326 -6.43 -4.00 5.60
C GLY A 326 -7.54 -3.31 4.83
N GLY A 327 -8.65 -3.03 5.51
CA GLY A 327 -9.81 -2.37 4.94
C GLY A 327 -9.54 -0.94 4.50
N PHE A 328 -8.86 -0.16 5.34
CA PHE A 328 -8.49 1.22 5.05
C PHE A 328 -7.63 1.32 3.78
N ALA A 329 -6.59 0.47 3.68
CA ALA A 329 -5.71 0.43 2.52
C ALA A 329 -6.44 0.02 1.22
N THR A 330 -7.46 -0.83 1.33
CA THR A 330 -8.27 -1.28 0.18
C THR A 330 -9.26 -0.21 -0.29
N THR A 331 -9.76 0.63 0.62
CA THR A 331 -10.79 1.63 0.30
C THR A 331 -10.23 2.83 -0.47
N MET A 332 -8.92 3.06 -0.46
CA MET A 332 -8.28 4.24 -1.08
C MET A 332 -8.67 4.42 -2.56
N SER A 333 -8.38 3.45 -3.40
CA SER A 333 -8.64 3.53 -4.84
C SER A 333 -10.14 3.55 -5.19
N PRO A 334 -11.00 2.70 -4.61
CA PRO A 334 -12.45 2.79 -4.81
C PRO A 334 -13.04 4.14 -4.39
N LEU A 335 -12.59 4.72 -3.28
CA LEU A 335 -13.04 6.03 -2.79
C LEU A 335 -12.70 7.15 -3.79
N VAL A 336 -11.50 7.13 -4.38
CA VAL A 336 -11.13 8.07 -5.44
C VAL A 336 -12.07 7.95 -6.63
N GLY A 337 -12.37 6.71 -7.06
CA GLY A 337 -13.30 6.46 -8.16
C GLY A 337 -14.73 6.92 -7.86
N GLU A 338 -15.20 6.76 -6.60
CA GLU A 338 -16.53 7.18 -6.16
C GLU A 338 -16.65 8.71 -6.08
N LEU A 339 -15.62 9.40 -5.58
CA LEU A 339 -15.67 10.85 -5.34
C LEU A 339 -15.33 11.69 -6.57
N PHE A 340 -14.35 11.25 -7.37
CA PHE A 340 -13.75 12.08 -8.43
C PHE A 340 -13.89 11.46 -9.84
N GLY A 341 -14.38 10.22 -9.95
CA GLY A 341 -14.49 9.49 -11.22
C GLY A 341 -13.15 8.91 -11.70
N LEU A 342 -13.12 8.42 -12.94
CA LEU A 342 -11.97 7.68 -13.49
C LEU A 342 -11.09 8.51 -14.45
N ARG A 343 -11.49 9.72 -14.82
CA ARG A 343 -10.77 10.54 -15.82
C ARG A 343 -9.30 10.80 -15.46
N SER A 344 -9.03 11.21 -14.23
CA SER A 344 -7.69 11.48 -13.70
C SER A 344 -7.42 10.63 -12.45
N HIS A 345 -7.94 9.39 -12.43
CA HIS A 345 -7.91 8.53 -11.25
C HIS A 345 -6.48 8.23 -10.78
N GLY A 346 -5.59 7.91 -11.69
CA GLY A 346 -4.19 7.60 -11.36
C GLY A 346 -3.46 8.80 -10.76
N THR A 347 -3.64 10.00 -11.34
CA THR A 347 -3.02 11.23 -10.83
C THR A 347 -3.53 11.61 -9.44
N ILE A 348 -4.86 11.52 -9.22
CA ILE A 348 -5.49 11.83 -7.93
C ILE A 348 -5.06 10.81 -6.87
N LEU A 349 -5.07 9.52 -7.22
CA LEU A 349 -4.60 8.46 -6.34
C LEU A 349 -3.12 8.66 -5.98
N GLY A 350 -2.29 9.06 -6.95
CA GLY A 350 -0.88 9.38 -6.74
C GLY A 350 -0.67 10.50 -5.73
N LEU A 351 -1.49 11.56 -5.78
CA LEU A 351 -1.43 12.64 -4.79
C LEU A 351 -1.80 12.14 -3.38
N ILE A 352 -2.82 11.32 -3.25
CA ILE A 352 -3.23 10.76 -1.95
C ILE A 352 -2.13 9.85 -1.40
N ILE A 353 -1.49 9.03 -2.25
CA ILE A 353 -0.34 8.19 -1.86
C ILE A 353 0.83 9.07 -1.41
N PHE A 354 1.11 10.18 -2.10
CA PHE A 354 2.14 11.12 -1.67
C PHE A 354 1.92 11.63 -0.24
N PHE A 355 0.71 12.08 0.10
CA PHE A 355 0.36 12.48 1.46
C PHE A 355 0.44 11.32 2.46
N SER A 356 0.04 10.13 2.05
CA SER A 356 0.18 8.91 2.86
C SER A 356 1.64 8.62 3.21
N THR A 357 2.53 8.73 2.22
CA THR A 357 3.96 8.48 2.44
C THR A 357 4.63 9.52 3.31
N ILE A 358 4.17 10.78 3.32
CA ILE A 358 4.63 11.79 4.30
C ILE A 358 4.28 11.34 5.71
N GLY A 359 3.04 10.95 5.97
CA GLY A 359 2.62 10.42 7.27
C GLY A 359 3.45 9.19 7.67
N GLY A 360 3.62 8.24 6.72
CA GLY A 360 4.37 7.02 6.95
C GLY A 360 5.87 7.22 7.20
N ALA A 361 6.50 8.19 6.54
CA ALA A 361 7.94 8.46 6.69
C ALA A 361 8.27 9.23 7.97
N THR A 362 7.38 10.13 8.39
CA THR A 362 7.60 10.97 9.59
C THR A 362 7.30 10.23 10.89
N SER A 363 6.38 9.29 10.88
CA SER A 363 5.86 8.66 12.09
C SER A 363 6.87 7.81 12.88
N PRO A 364 7.72 6.96 12.27
CA PRO A 364 8.69 6.20 13.04
C PRO A 364 9.76 7.09 13.69
N ILE A 365 10.16 8.17 13.00
CA ILE A 365 11.11 9.16 13.53
C ILE A 365 10.49 9.86 14.75
N PHE A 366 9.25 10.31 14.63
CA PHE A 366 8.51 10.92 15.71
C PHE A 366 8.39 9.97 16.91
N ALA A 367 7.97 8.73 16.68
CA ALA A 367 7.79 7.74 17.73
C ALA A 367 9.13 7.38 18.43
N GLY A 368 10.22 7.24 17.67
CA GLY A 368 11.56 7.02 18.22
C GLY A 368 12.00 8.19 19.10
N TYR A 369 11.89 9.42 18.61
CA TYR A 369 12.25 10.62 19.36
C TYR A 369 11.45 10.76 20.67
N MET A 370 10.13 10.53 20.61
CA MET A 370 9.27 10.59 21.80
C MET A 370 9.63 9.50 22.82
N PHE A 371 9.97 8.30 22.36
CA PHE A 371 10.44 7.23 23.24
C PHE A 371 11.80 7.58 23.86
N ASP A 372 12.77 8.05 23.10
CA ASP A 372 14.10 8.40 23.58
C ASP A 372 14.06 9.52 24.65
N THR A 373 13.10 10.44 24.53
CA THR A 373 12.95 11.56 25.47
C THR A 373 12.12 11.22 26.70
N SER A 374 11.12 10.33 26.60
CA SER A 374 10.17 10.02 27.68
C SER A 374 10.39 8.66 28.33
N GLY A 375 11.19 7.78 27.72
CA GLY A 375 11.37 6.39 28.16
C GLY A 375 10.12 5.50 28.02
N SER A 376 9.07 5.98 27.32
CA SER A 376 7.78 5.30 27.25
C SER A 376 7.06 5.54 25.93
N TYR A 377 6.30 4.52 25.45
CA TYR A 377 5.42 4.65 24.30
C TYR A 377 4.08 5.34 24.60
N GLN A 378 3.79 5.74 25.84
CA GLN A 378 2.50 6.34 26.20
C GLN A 378 2.17 7.60 25.37
N LEU A 379 3.13 8.53 25.25
CA LEU A 379 2.94 9.75 24.44
C LEU A 379 2.77 9.43 22.97
N VAL A 380 3.44 8.41 22.45
CA VAL A 380 3.30 7.93 21.08
C VAL A 380 1.89 7.40 20.84
N PHE A 381 1.36 6.60 21.77
CA PHE A 381 -0.01 6.05 21.64
C PHE A 381 -1.08 7.14 21.78
N LEU A 382 -0.90 8.11 22.67
CA LEU A 382 -1.79 9.27 22.79
C LEU A 382 -1.81 10.07 21.47
N SER A 383 -0.66 10.26 20.83
CA SER A 383 -0.56 10.91 19.52
C SER A 383 -1.31 10.09 18.44
N CYS A 384 -1.18 8.76 18.45
CA CYS A 384 -1.93 7.89 17.53
C CYS A 384 -3.44 7.96 17.79
N ILE A 385 -3.89 8.03 19.06
CA ILE A 385 -5.30 8.24 19.40
C ILE A 385 -5.81 9.56 18.81
N ALA A 386 -5.06 10.65 19.02
CA ALA A 386 -5.43 11.97 18.48
C ALA A 386 -5.52 11.95 16.94
N MET A 387 -4.51 11.36 16.26
CA MET A 387 -4.51 11.24 14.81
C MET A 387 -5.64 10.35 14.29
N ALA A 388 -5.96 9.24 14.98
CA ALA A 388 -7.06 8.36 14.61
C ALA A 388 -8.43 9.07 14.78
N ILE A 389 -8.61 9.88 15.83
CA ILE A 389 -9.80 10.70 16.04
C ILE A 389 -9.93 11.75 14.92
N ILE A 390 -8.85 12.44 14.58
CA ILE A 390 -8.83 13.37 13.44
C ILE A 390 -9.22 12.63 12.17
N GLY A 391 -8.66 11.45 11.91
CA GLY A 391 -9.01 10.60 10.78
C GLY A 391 -10.50 10.23 10.77
N LEU A 392 -11.07 9.87 11.91
CA LEU A 392 -12.50 9.57 12.05
C LEU A 392 -13.36 10.79 11.73
N ILE A 393 -13.04 11.96 12.29
CA ILE A 393 -13.76 13.21 12.01
C ILE A 393 -13.70 13.52 10.52
N LEU A 394 -12.52 13.44 9.90
CA LEU A 394 -12.36 13.68 8.47
C LEU A 394 -13.17 12.69 7.63
N SER A 395 -13.19 11.40 7.99
CA SER A 395 -13.98 10.39 7.26
C SER A 395 -15.48 10.66 7.26
N VAL A 396 -16.03 11.19 8.37
CA VAL A 396 -17.44 11.59 8.48
C VAL A 396 -17.73 12.81 7.60
N THR A 397 -16.79 13.76 7.49
CA THR A 397 -16.97 15.01 6.73
C THR A 397 -16.89 14.83 5.21
N ILE A 398 -16.49 13.67 4.71
CA ILE A 398 -16.47 13.36 3.27
C ILE A 398 -17.90 13.50 2.70
N LYS A 399 -18.01 14.25 1.59
CA LYS A 399 -19.26 14.45 0.85
C LYS A 399 -19.04 14.09 -0.62
N PRO A 400 -20.06 13.61 -1.35
CA PRO A 400 -19.96 13.43 -2.79
C PRO A 400 -19.56 14.75 -3.47
N VAL A 401 -18.63 14.68 -4.42
CA VAL A 401 -18.18 15.86 -5.19
C VAL A 401 -18.95 15.96 -6.49
N MET A 402 -19.29 14.80 -7.08
CA MET A 402 -20.14 14.73 -8.25
C MET A 402 -21.58 14.52 -7.80
N SER A 403 -22.44 15.50 -8.05
CA SER A 403 -23.88 15.30 -7.99
C SER A 403 -24.24 14.41 -9.18
N ILE A 404 -24.55 13.15 -8.94
CA ILE A 404 -25.33 12.36 -9.90
C ILE A 404 -26.69 13.06 -9.94
N LYS A 405 -26.89 13.96 -10.91
CA LYS A 405 -28.23 14.41 -11.22
C LYS A 405 -28.99 13.18 -11.67
N SER A 406 -29.88 12.71 -10.80
CA SER A 406 -30.88 11.69 -11.02
C SER A 406 -31.79 12.08 -12.21
#